data_2d4bde93cbc6bd6d9ec8f1c333376690
#
_entry.id   2d4bde93cbc6bd6d9ec8f1c333376690
#
_cell.length_a   1.000
_cell.length_b   1.000
_cell.length_c   1.000
_cell.angle_alpha   90.00
_cell.angle_beta   90.00
_cell.angle_gamma   90.00
#
_symmetry.space_group_name_H-M   'P 1'
#
loop_
_entity.id
_entity.type
_entity.pdbx_description
1 polymer ?
#
loop_
_entity_poly.entity_id
_entity_poly.type
_entity_poly.pdbx_seq_one_letter_code
_entity_poly.pdbx_strand_id
1 'polypeptide(L)'
;PLTGEKILVMQRVYGIPADAVAELDQRGIDRKALAAKAVRILYQQVFRDNYFHADAHAGNIWVDTDGERRGSFIALDFGIVGQLSEQDQYYLAENFMAIFNKDYRKIARLHVQAGWMPASLRLDELEAAVRAVCEPYFTRPLSEFSIAEVVAKLLRTAQKYQLTLQPQ
;
A
#
# COMPACT_ATOMS: atom_id res chain seq x y z
N PRO A 1 7.87 12.11 32.10
CA PRO A 1 7.91 10.83 31.43
C PRO A 1 7.69 9.72 32.44
N LEU A 2 6.62 8.94 32.22
CA LEU A 2 6.23 7.83 33.10
C LEU A 2 6.57 6.46 32.46
N THR A 3 7.30 6.48 31.32
CA THR A 3 7.72 5.27 30.60
C THR A 3 8.99 4.71 31.21
N GLY A 4 9.04 3.40 31.45
CA GLY A 4 10.20 2.67 31.95
C GLY A 4 10.53 1.47 31.08
N GLU A 5 11.54 0.65 31.48
CA GLU A 5 11.97 -0.50 30.67
C GLU A 5 10.87 -1.53 30.35
N LYS A 6 9.88 -1.65 31.22
CA LYS A 6 8.81 -2.66 31.11
C LYS A 6 7.41 -2.05 30.99
N ILE A 7 7.32 -0.72 30.98
CA ILE A 7 6.04 0.00 30.97
C ILE A 7 6.13 1.13 29.94
N LEU A 8 5.21 1.12 28.97
CA LEU A 8 5.02 2.20 28.03
C LEU A 8 3.79 3.00 28.45
N VAL A 9 3.98 4.30 28.70
CA VAL A 9 2.87 5.23 28.99
C VAL A 9 2.70 6.16 27.83
N MET A 10 1.51 6.16 27.25
CA MET A 10 1.14 6.96 26.07
C MET A 10 -0.05 7.85 26.39
N GLN A 11 -0.23 8.91 25.58
CA GLN A 11 -1.45 9.69 25.60
C GLN A 11 -2.62 8.81 25.18
N ARG A 12 -3.72 8.87 25.94
CA ARG A 12 -4.96 8.24 25.50
C ARG A 12 -5.53 9.04 24.31
N VAL A 13 -5.86 8.34 23.24
CA VAL A 13 -6.49 8.91 22.05
C VAL A 13 -7.91 8.39 21.91
N TYR A 14 -8.75 9.13 21.23
CA TYR A 14 -10.12 8.80 20.93
C TYR A 14 -10.34 8.91 19.43
N GLY A 15 -11.07 7.98 18.87
CA GLY A 15 -11.37 7.93 17.46
C GLY A 15 -12.10 6.63 17.13
N ILE A 16 -12.38 6.39 15.88
CA ILE A 16 -13.03 5.17 15.39
C ILE A 16 -12.12 4.47 14.38
N PRO A 17 -12.14 3.13 14.30
CA PRO A 17 -11.38 2.39 13.30
C PRO A 17 -11.68 2.88 11.89
N ALA A 18 -10.66 2.92 11.03
CA ALA A 18 -10.79 3.45 9.67
C ALA A 18 -11.74 2.61 8.77
N ASP A 19 -12.02 1.36 9.14
CA ASP A 19 -12.96 0.46 8.46
C ASP A 19 -14.39 0.51 9.03
N ALA A 20 -14.64 1.25 10.10
CA ALA A 20 -15.97 1.43 10.68
C ALA A 20 -16.83 2.38 9.81
N VAL A 21 -17.08 1.99 8.56
CA VAL A 21 -17.67 2.83 7.50
C VAL A 21 -19.00 3.47 7.92
N ALA A 22 -19.90 2.68 8.55
CA ALA A 22 -21.20 3.17 8.97
C ALA A 22 -21.06 4.28 10.05
N GLU A 23 -20.11 4.13 10.96
CA GLU A 23 -19.86 5.12 12.02
C GLU A 23 -19.20 6.37 11.46
N LEU A 24 -18.27 6.23 10.52
CA LEU A 24 -17.68 7.37 9.79
C LEU A 24 -18.74 8.19 9.07
N ASP A 25 -19.69 7.51 8.39
CA ASP A 25 -20.81 8.17 7.70
C ASP A 25 -21.75 8.88 8.68
N GLN A 26 -22.11 8.23 9.80
CA GLN A 26 -22.93 8.85 10.86
C GLN A 26 -22.28 10.10 11.47
N ARG A 27 -20.95 10.08 11.59
CA ARG A 27 -20.18 11.22 12.06
C ARG A 27 -19.93 12.27 10.96
N GLY A 28 -20.42 12.06 9.73
CA GLY A 28 -20.25 12.98 8.61
C GLY A 28 -18.80 13.17 8.18
N ILE A 29 -18.00 12.12 8.26
CA ILE A 29 -16.63 12.12 7.74
C ILE A 29 -16.67 11.91 6.22
N ASP A 30 -16.05 12.80 5.47
CA ASP A 30 -15.88 12.63 4.02
C ASP A 30 -14.87 11.52 3.73
N ARG A 31 -15.37 10.33 3.43
CA ARG A 31 -14.54 9.15 3.14
C ARG A 31 -13.68 9.31 1.90
N LYS A 32 -14.10 10.10 0.92
CA LYS A 32 -13.31 10.35 -0.29
C LYS A 32 -12.10 11.23 0.04
N ALA A 33 -12.31 12.28 0.81
CA ALA A 33 -11.21 13.12 1.30
C ALA A 33 -10.27 12.32 2.22
N LEU A 34 -10.85 11.45 3.08
CA LEU A 34 -10.08 10.58 3.97
C LEU A 34 -9.20 9.61 3.17
N ALA A 35 -9.75 8.95 2.14
CA ALA A 35 -8.99 8.06 1.27
C ALA A 35 -7.85 8.79 0.54
N ALA A 36 -8.11 9.99 0.01
CA ALA A 36 -7.07 10.80 -0.63
C ALA A 36 -5.95 11.18 0.35
N LYS A 37 -6.30 11.49 1.60
CA LYS A 37 -5.33 11.76 2.68
C LYS A 37 -4.52 10.53 3.01
N ALA A 38 -5.14 9.33 3.10
CA ALA A 38 -4.44 8.07 3.36
C ALA A 38 -3.37 7.78 2.29
N VAL A 39 -3.75 7.89 1.03
CA VAL A 39 -2.82 7.70 -0.10
C VAL A 39 -1.65 8.68 0.00
N ARG A 40 -1.93 9.97 0.26
CA ARG A 40 -0.86 10.98 0.40
C ARG A 40 0.10 10.65 1.53
N ILE A 41 -0.43 10.26 2.71
CA ILE A 41 0.39 9.90 3.86
C ILE A 41 1.27 8.70 3.54
N LEU A 42 0.70 7.66 2.93
CA LEU A 42 1.45 6.47 2.52
C LEU A 42 2.62 6.83 1.59
N TYR A 43 2.35 7.62 0.54
CA TYR A 43 3.40 8.05 -0.38
C TYR A 43 4.49 8.89 0.30
N GLN A 44 4.10 9.78 1.22
CA GLN A 44 5.07 10.57 1.99
C GLN A 44 5.93 9.67 2.87
N GLN A 45 5.34 8.74 3.61
CA GLN A 45 6.08 7.81 4.46
C GLN A 45 7.06 6.93 3.67
N VAL A 46 6.62 6.40 2.52
CA VAL A 46 7.45 5.48 1.70
C VAL A 46 8.50 6.23 0.90
N PHE A 47 8.12 7.28 0.16
CA PHE A 47 9.01 7.89 -0.84
C PHE A 47 9.76 9.13 -0.36
N ARG A 48 9.23 9.86 0.63
CA ARG A 48 9.89 11.05 1.17
C ARG A 48 10.69 10.73 2.42
N ASP A 49 10.02 10.05 3.38
CA ASP A 49 10.57 9.85 4.72
C ASP A 49 11.31 8.52 4.84
N ASN A 50 11.04 7.59 3.93
CA ASN A 50 11.54 6.20 3.96
C ASN A 50 11.38 5.57 5.35
N TYR A 51 10.24 5.84 5.98
CA TYR A 51 9.87 5.32 7.28
C TYR A 51 8.36 5.20 7.35
N PHE A 52 7.84 3.98 7.34
CA PHE A 52 6.41 3.72 7.24
C PHE A 52 5.93 2.65 8.21
N HIS A 53 4.65 2.73 8.55
CA HIS A 53 4.00 1.73 9.37
C HIS A 53 3.83 0.44 8.55
N ALA A 54 4.52 -0.64 8.96
CA ALA A 54 4.54 -1.89 8.21
C ALA A 54 3.38 -2.85 8.61
N ASP A 55 2.55 -2.48 9.58
CA ASP A 55 1.38 -3.24 10.03
C ASP A 55 0.11 -2.36 10.09
N ALA A 56 -0.15 -1.63 9.01
CA ALA A 56 -1.23 -0.65 8.90
C ALA A 56 -2.62 -1.29 8.67
N HIS A 57 -3.02 -2.21 9.54
CA HIS A 57 -4.39 -2.76 9.51
C HIS A 57 -5.39 -1.82 10.22
N ALA A 58 -6.68 -2.03 10.02
CA ALA A 58 -7.73 -1.14 10.54
C ALA A 58 -7.74 -1.02 12.08
N GLY A 59 -7.28 -2.04 12.80
CA GLY A 59 -7.11 -1.97 14.25
C GLY A 59 -6.07 -0.95 14.71
N ASN A 60 -5.05 -0.71 13.88
CA ASN A 60 -3.95 0.23 14.17
C ASN A 60 -4.15 1.61 13.53
N ILE A 61 -5.15 1.78 12.67
CA ILE A 61 -5.43 3.06 11.99
C ILE A 61 -6.84 3.51 12.35
N TRP A 62 -6.91 4.56 13.13
CA TRP A 62 -8.16 5.18 13.56
C TRP A 62 -8.35 6.55 12.93
N VAL A 63 -9.55 7.07 13.02
CA VAL A 63 -9.93 8.41 12.53
C VAL A 63 -10.40 9.25 13.70
N ASP A 64 -9.81 10.42 13.85
CA ASP A 64 -10.29 11.44 14.80
C ASP A 64 -11.61 12.03 14.28
N THR A 65 -12.64 11.97 15.09
CA THR A 65 -13.99 12.39 14.70
C THR A 65 -14.37 13.75 15.25
N ASP A 66 -13.56 14.33 16.12
CA ASP A 66 -13.94 15.51 16.89
C ASP A 66 -12.87 16.61 16.85
N GLY A 67 -13.30 17.85 17.12
CA GLY A 67 -12.44 19.02 17.27
C GLY A 67 -11.68 19.42 16.01
N GLU A 68 -10.55 20.08 16.20
CA GLU A 68 -9.72 20.63 15.11
C GLU A 68 -9.05 19.56 14.24
N ARG A 69 -8.85 18.36 14.78
CA ARG A 69 -8.22 17.24 14.08
C ARG A 69 -9.20 16.31 13.38
N ARG A 70 -10.48 16.66 13.36
CA ARG A 70 -11.53 15.89 12.70
C ARG A 70 -11.13 15.45 11.28
N GLY A 71 -11.25 14.17 10.96
CA GLY A 71 -10.82 13.59 9.70
C GLY A 71 -9.29 13.43 9.58
N SER A 72 -8.57 13.45 10.69
CA SER A 72 -7.16 13.08 10.74
C SER A 72 -7.01 11.62 11.13
N PHE A 73 -5.96 10.97 10.62
CA PHE A 73 -5.62 9.63 11.04
C PHE A 73 -4.89 9.63 12.38
N ILE A 74 -5.18 8.62 13.17
CA ILE A 74 -4.47 8.28 14.40
C ILE A 74 -3.84 6.91 14.15
N ALA A 75 -2.53 6.85 14.07
CA ALA A 75 -1.81 5.60 13.95
C ALA A 75 -1.44 5.08 15.36
N LEU A 76 -1.71 3.81 15.58
CA LEU A 76 -1.45 3.10 16.82
C LEU A 76 -0.46 1.97 16.55
N ASP A 77 0.20 1.50 17.60
CA ASP A 77 1.07 0.33 17.57
C ASP A 77 2.14 0.34 16.46
N PHE A 78 3.20 1.10 16.67
CA PHE A 78 4.37 1.12 15.79
C PHE A 78 5.39 0.01 16.10
N GLY A 79 4.91 -1.17 16.52
CA GLY A 79 5.76 -2.33 16.80
C GLY A 79 6.52 -2.83 15.59
N ILE A 80 5.98 -2.62 14.39
CA ILE A 80 6.62 -2.96 13.12
C ILE A 80 6.65 -1.72 12.23
N VAL A 81 7.85 -1.27 11.89
CA VAL A 81 8.09 -0.17 10.94
C VAL A 81 8.98 -0.66 9.81
N GLY A 82 8.76 -0.13 8.61
CA GLY A 82 9.50 -0.49 7.41
C GLY A 82 10.38 0.65 6.92
N GLN A 83 11.49 0.26 6.33
CA GLN A 83 12.37 1.11 5.51
C GLN A 83 12.75 0.33 4.26
N LEU A 84 12.86 1.02 3.14
CA LEU A 84 13.30 0.42 1.88
C LEU A 84 14.78 0.74 1.65
N SER A 85 15.51 -0.17 1.00
CA SER A 85 16.79 0.20 0.41
C SER A 85 16.59 1.27 -0.67
N GLU A 86 17.61 2.06 -0.98
CA GLU A 86 17.55 3.04 -2.07
C GLU A 86 17.15 2.38 -3.40
N GLN A 87 17.63 1.16 -3.61
CA GLN A 87 17.33 0.37 -4.79
C GLN A 87 15.85 -0.03 -4.84
N ASP A 88 15.29 -0.55 -3.74
CA ASP A 88 13.88 -0.95 -3.68
C ASP A 88 12.95 0.25 -3.81
N GLN A 89 13.30 1.38 -3.18
CA GLN A 89 12.57 2.62 -3.31
C GLN A 89 12.54 3.11 -4.77
N TYR A 90 13.69 3.04 -5.46
CA TYR A 90 13.78 3.36 -6.89
C TYR A 90 12.89 2.45 -7.73
N TYR A 91 13.01 1.11 -7.57
CA TYR A 91 12.20 0.18 -8.34
C TYR A 91 10.71 0.32 -8.07
N LEU A 92 10.33 0.56 -6.82
CA LEU A 92 8.94 0.79 -6.45
C LEU A 92 8.38 2.05 -7.12
N ALA A 93 9.11 3.17 -7.08
CA ALA A 93 8.72 4.43 -7.71
C ALA A 93 8.59 4.28 -9.24
N GLU A 94 9.58 3.65 -9.88
CA GLU A 94 9.59 3.42 -11.32
C GLU A 94 8.44 2.51 -11.78
N ASN A 95 8.10 1.47 -10.98
CA ASN A 95 6.95 0.61 -11.26
C ASN A 95 5.63 1.38 -11.16
N PHE A 96 5.44 2.22 -10.13
CA PHE A 96 4.25 3.06 -10.02
C PHE A 96 4.11 4.00 -11.23
N MET A 97 5.19 4.70 -11.60
CA MET A 97 5.19 5.57 -12.76
C MET A 97 4.88 4.82 -14.07
N ALA A 98 5.45 3.62 -14.23
CA ALA A 98 5.19 2.79 -15.41
C ALA A 98 3.74 2.28 -15.44
N ILE A 99 3.15 1.93 -14.30
CA ILE A 99 1.73 1.54 -14.20
C ILE A 99 0.82 2.70 -14.64
N PHE A 100 1.02 3.90 -14.11
CA PHE A 100 0.21 5.07 -14.47
C PHE A 100 0.33 5.44 -15.95
N ASN A 101 1.53 5.25 -16.54
CA ASN A 101 1.77 5.48 -17.97
C ASN A 101 1.37 4.29 -18.85
N LYS A 102 0.88 3.19 -18.27
CA LYS A 102 0.56 1.93 -18.96
C LYS A 102 1.75 1.36 -19.76
N ASP A 103 2.96 1.63 -19.31
CA ASP A 103 4.20 1.11 -19.88
C ASP A 103 4.51 -0.27 -19.31
N TYR A 104 3.75 -1.26 -19.76
CA TYR A 104 3.86 -2.64 -19.31
C TYR A 104 5.22 -3.27 -19.62
N ARG A 105 5.84 -2.83 -20.72
CA ARG A 105 7.20 -3.29 -21.08
C ARG A 105 8.25 -2.80 -20.07
N LYS A 106 8.12 -1.56 -19.61
CA LYS A 106 8.99 -1.01 -18.55
C LYS A 106 8.79 -1.77 -17.24
N ILE A 107 7.56 -2.07 -16.85
CA ILE A 107 7.26 -2.88 -15.65
C ILE A 107 7.96 -4.24 -15.76
N ALA A 108 7.81 -4.94 -16.89
CA ALA A 108 8.45 -6.24 -17.11
C ALA A 108 9.98 -6.15 -16.98
N ARG A 109 10.61 -5.13 -17.57
CA ARG A 109 12.06 -4.90 -17.46
C ARG A 109 12.50 -4.64 -16.02
N LEU A 110 11.77 -3.79 -15.28
CA LEU A 110 12.07 -3.48 -13.90
C LEU A 110 12.05 -4.72 -13.01
N HIS A 111 11.08 -5.61 -13.20
CA HIS A 111 10.97 -6.86 -12.44
C HIS A 111 12.17 -7.81 -12.70
N VAL A 112 12.65 -7.88 -13.95
CA VAL A 112 13.85 -8.65 -14.27
C VAL A 112 15.11 -8.00 -13.69
N GLN A 113 15.24 -6.69 -13.83
CA GLN A 113 16.40 -5.93 -13.32
C GLN A 113 16.51 -5.98 -11.79
N ALA A 114 15.37 -5.94 -11.09
CA ALA A 114 15.32 -6.07 -9.64
C ALA A 114 15.60 -7.51 -9.14
N GLY A 115 15.73 -8.48 -10.06
CA GLY A 115 15.91 -9.88 -9.70
C GLY A 115 14.64 -10.55 -9.18
N TRP A 116 13.49 -9.91 -9.31
CA TRP A 116 12.19 -10.48 -8.92
C TRP A 116 11.68 -11.53 -9.90
N MET A 117 12.16 -11.47 -11.15
CA MET A 117 11.87 -12.43 -12.22
C MET A 117 13.15 -12.99 -12.82
N PRO A 118 13.17 -14.28 -13.21
CA PRO A 118 14.33 -14.86 -13.88
C PRO A 118 14.66 -14.15 -15.19
N ALA A 119 15.95 -13.89 -15.43
CA ALA A 119 16.43 -13.26 -16.68
C ALA A 119 16.21 -14.14 -17.93
N SER A 120 15.91 -15.44 -17.74
CA SER A 120 15.60 -16.38 -18.81
C SER A 120 14.19 -16.21 -19.40
N LEU A 121 13.30 -15.46 -18.72
CA LEU A 121 11.95 -15.19 -19.22
C LEU A 121 11.97 -14.26 -20.43
N ARG A 122 11.17 -14.58 -21.42
CA ARG A 122 10.99 -13.70 -22.58
C ARG A 122 10.24 -12.44 -22.14
N LEU A 123 10.83 -11.31 -22.41
CA LEU A 123 10.27 -10.00 -22.01
C LEU A 123 8.87 -9.76 -22.58
N ASP A 124 8.61 -10.24 -23.80
CA ASP A 124 7.32 -10.09 -24.46
C ASP A 124 6.20 -10.89 -23.75
N GLU A 125 6.53 -12.09 -23.26
CA GLU A 125 5.60 -12.91 -22.48
C GLU A 125 5.28 -12.26 -21.13
N LEU A 126 6.31 -11.71 -20.49
CA LEU A 126 6.14 -11.01 -19.22
C LEU A 126 5.34 -9.70 -19.40
N GLU A 127 5.60 -8.93 -20.46
CA GLU A 127 4.82 -7.75 -20.80
C GLU A 127 3.33 -8.10 -21.00
N ALA A 128 3.03 -9.16 -21.75
CA ALA A 128 1.67 -9.61 -21.97
C ALA A 128 0.97 -10.02 -20.68
N ALA A 129 1.70 -10.70 -19.77
CA ALA A 129 1.17 -11.09 -18.47
C ALA A 129 0.89 -9.88 -17.58
N VAL A 130 1.80 -8.92 -17.52
CA VAL A 130 1.62 -7.66 -16.77
C VAL A 130 0.43 -6.88 -17.31
N ARG A 131 0.33 -6.75 -18.63
CA ARG A 131 -0.81 -6.10 -19.31
C ARG A 131 -2.13 -6.76 -18.92
N ALA A 132 -2.22 -8.08 -19.01
CA ALA A 132 -3.43 -8.83 -18.68
C ALA A 132 -3.86 -8.66 -17.21
N VAL A 133 -2.91 -8.42 -16.31
CA VAL A 133 -3.19 -8.13 -14.90
C VAL A 133 -3.63 -6.68 -14.72
N CYS A 134 -2.89 -5.72 -15.28
CA CYS A 134 -3.07 -4.29 -14.97
C CYS A 134 -4.21 -3.64 -15.76
N GLU A 135 -4.40 -3.99 -17.03
CA GLU A 135 -5.31 -3.28 -17.95
C GLU A 135 -6.77 -3.23 -17.47
N PRO A 136 -7.35 -4.29 -16.87
CA PRO A 136 -8.71 -4.22 -16.35
C PRO A 136 -8.93 -3.11 -15.31
N TYR A 137 -7.89 -2.73 -14.54
CA TYR A 137 -7.99 -1.69 -13.52
C TYR A 137 -8.03 -0.26 -14.06
N PHE A 138 -7.71 -0.08 -15.35
CA PHE A 138 -7.79 1.21 -16.02
C PHE A 138 -9.09 1.39 -16.81
N THR A 139 -9.85 0.32 -16.99
CA THR A 139 -11.06 0.31 -17.86
C THR A 139 -12.36 0.22 -17.08
N ARG A 140 -12.30 -0.06 -15.78
CA ARG A 140 -13.48 -0.22 -14.91
C ARG A 140 -13.34 0.57 -13.62
N PRO A 141 -14.46 0.98 -13.00
CA PRO A 141 -14.44 1.60 -11.67
C PRO A 141 -13.87 0.65 -10.62
N LEU A 142 -13.08 1.18 -9.68
CA LEU A 142 -12.51 0.39 -8.57
C LEU A 142 -13.57 -0.31 -7.71
N SER A 143 -14.79 0.21 -7.68
CA SER A 143 -15.92 -0.39 -6.95
C SER A 143 -16.39 -1.75 -7.52
N GLU A 144 -16.00 -2.07 -8.75
CA GLU A 144 -16.31 -3.34 -9.39
C GLU A 144 -15.27 -4.44 -9.12
N PHE A 145 -14.20 -4.10 -8.41
CA PHE A 145 -13.13 -5.06 -8.12
C PHE A 145 -13.18 -5.55 -6.68
N SER A 146 -13.10 -6.85 -6.52
CA SER A 146 -12.78 -7.46 -5.24
C SER A 146 -11.26 -7.41 -5.04
N ILE A 147 -10.81 -6.84 -3.91
CA ILE A 147 -9.38 -6.87 -3.52
C ILE A 147 -8.87 -8.31 -3.49
N ALA A 148 -9.70 -9.25 -3.02
CA ALA A 148 -9.35 -10.66 -2.98
C ALA A 148 -9.09 -11.25 -4.38
N GLU A 149 -9.88 -10.85 -5.40
CA GLU A 149 -9.66 -11.26 -6.80
C GLU A 149 -8.37 -10.70 -7.37
N VAL A 150 -8.06 -9.43 -7.06
CA VAL A 150 -6.80 -8.78 -7.45
C VAL A 150 -5.61 -9.54 -6.89
N VAL A 151 -5.61 -9.76 -5.57
CA VAL A 151 -4.53 -10.48 -4.87
C VAL A 151 -4.41 -11.91 -5.40
N ALA A 152 -5.51 -12.63 -5.58
CA ALA A 152 -5.50 -13.99 -6.13
C ALA A 152 -4.95 -14.04 -7.57
N LYS A 153 -5.23 -13.04 -8.40
CA LYS A 153 -4.71 -12.95 -9.76
C LYS A 153 -3.23 -12.63 -9.77
N LEU A 154 -2.78 -11.71 -8.91
CA LEU A 154 -1.36 -11.39 -8.74
C LEU A 154 -0.58 -12.62 -8.26
N LEU A 155 -1.08 -13.33 -7.23
CA LEU A 155 -0.43 -14.54 -6.72
C LEU A 155 -0.34 -15.65 -7.77
N ARG A 156 -1.40 -15.91 -8.54
CA ARG A 156 -1.36 -16.89 -9.64
C ARG A 156 -0.36 -16.51 -10.72
N THR A 157 -0.28 -15.21 -11.05
CA THR A 157 0.70 -14.71 -12.01
C THR A 157 2.12 -14.87 -11.46
N ALA A 158 2.34 -14.51 -10.20
CA ALA A 158 3.59 -14.69 -9.50
C ALA A 158 4.05 -16.16 -9.51
N GLN A 159 3.16 -17.09 -9.16
CA GLN A 159 3.45 -18.53 -9.17
C GLN A 159 3.79 -19.04 -10.57
N LYS A 160 3.05 -18.62 -11.60
CA LYS A 160 3.29 -19.01 -13.00
C LYS A 160 4.69 -18.61 -13.47
N TYR A 161 5.19 -17.46 -13.04
CA TYR A 161 6.49 -16.92 -13.46
C TYR A 161 7.60 -17.12 -12.40
N GLN A 162 7.36 -17.96 -11.39
CA GLN A 162 8.35 -18.29 -10.34
C GLN A 162 8.90 -17.04 -9.63
N LEU A 163 8.02 -16.07 -9.36
CA LEU A 163 8.37 -14.90 -8.54
C LEU A 163 8.87 -15.38 -7.17
N THR A 164 10.11 -15.06 -6.87
CA THR A 164 10.67 -15.25 -5.53
C THR A 164 10.23 -14.06 -4.70
N LEU A 165 9.13 -14.20 -3.94
CA LEU A 165 8.81 -13.25 -2.87
C LEU A 165 9.88 -13.44 -1.80
N GLN A 166 10.78 -12.47 -1.68
CA GLN A 166 11.69 -12.45 -0.53
C GLN A 166 10.85 -12.13 0.71
N PRO A 167 10.83 -13.00 1.72
CA PRO A 167 10.27 -12.65 3.02
C PRO A 167 11.19 -11.59 3.63
N GLN A 168 10.67 -10.40 3.84
CA GLN A 168 11.28 -9.38 4.69
C GLN A 168 10.84 -9.60 6.11
#